data_c66a3932bf1ff70cdc0e2c5d5557dabb
#
_entry.id   c66a3932bf1ff70cdc0e2c5d5557dabb
#
_cell.length_a   1.000
_cell.length_b   1.000
_cell.length_c   1.000
_cell.angle_alpha   90.00
_cell.angle_beta   90.00
_cell.angle_gamma   90.00
#
_symmetry.space_group_name_H-M   'P 1'
#
loop_
_entity.id
_entity.type
_entity.pdbx_description
1 polymer ?
#
loop_
_entity_poly.entity_id
_entity_poly.type
_entity_poly.pdbx_seq_one_letter_code
_entity_poly.pdbx_strand_id
1 'polypeptide(L)'
;PYVKDAFHRYVVNGEADAVNPQQRGTKAAVSFRRTVPAGGEVSIRLRLSKQRRGASDPFKDLESVFEKREAEANEFYHGLSPAGLSADAANVQRQAFAGMLWSKQFYHYVVREWLAG
;
A
#
# COMPACT_ATOMS: atom_id res chain seq x y z
N PRO A 1 -19.17 6.62 17.15
CA PRO A 1 -18.53 7.91 17.39
C PRO A 1 -17.28 8.11 16.55
N TYR A 2 -16.38 7.12 16.38
CA TYR A 2 -15.16 7.24 15.59
C TYR A 2 -15.41 6.79 14.16
N VAL A 3 -15.88 7.70 13.31
CA VAL A 3 -16.35 7.44 11.96
C VAL A 3 -15.24 7.60 10.90
N LYS A 4 -15.58 7.39 9.64
CA LYS A 4 -14.62 7.30 8.54
C LYS A 4 -13.77 8.56 8.33
N ASP A 5 -14.31 9.74 8.61
CA ASP A 5 -13.63 11.03 8.48
C ASP A 5 -12.76 11.41 9.69
N ALA A 6 -12.71 10.56 10.73
CA ALA A 6 -11.94 10.82 11.96
C ALA A 6 -10.46 11.11 11.70
N PHE A 7 -9.83 10.40 10.78
CA PHE A 7 -8.42 10.64 10.43
C PHE A 7 -8.20 12.00 9.78
N HIS A 8 -9.13 12.42 8.90
CA HIS A 8 -9.08 13.74 8.28
C HIS A 8 -9.20 14.84 9.35
N ARG A 9 -10.18 14.73 10.21
CA ARG A 9 -10.42 15.67 11.31
C ARG A 9 -9.22 15.76 12.25
N TYR A 10 -8.63 14.64 12.58
CA TYR A 10 -7.43 14.59 13.42
C TYR A 10 -6.22 15.25 12.74
N VAL A 11 -5.94 14.89 11.46
CA VAL A 11 -4.72 15.34 10.76
C VAL A 11 -4.83 16.78 10.29
N VAL A 12 -5.99 17.17 9.75
CA VAL A 12 -6.20 18.50 9.13
C VAL A 12 -6.67 19.52 10.16
N ASN A 13 -7.67 19.16 10.98
CA ASN A 13 -8.29 20.10 11.90
C ASN A 13 -7.64 20.06 13.32
N GLY A 14 -6.77 19.09 13.59
CA GLY A 14 -6.15 18.93 14.90
C GLY A 14 -7.09 18.41 16.00
N GLU A 15 -8.23 17.82 15.64
CA GLU A 15 -9.21 17.30 16.57
C GLU A 15 -8.75 15.98 17.19
N ALA A 16 -8.06 16.05 18.32
CA ALA A 16 -7.45 14.89 18.98
C ALA A 16 -8.47 13.82 19.40
N ASP A 17 -9.69 14.23 19.76
CA ASP A 17 -10.81 13.38 20.19
C ASP A 17 -11.59 12.74 19.02
N ALA A 18 -11.29 13.12 17.77
CA ALA A 18 -11.90 12.52 16.58
C ALA A 18 -11.52 11.05 16.42
N VAL A 19 -10.34 10.63 16.89
CA VAL A 19 -9.85 9.26 16.81
C VAL A 19 -9.98 8.56 18.17
N ASN A 20 -10.15 7.23 18.14
CA ASN A 20 -10.31 6.45 19.37
C ASN A 20 -9.02 6.46 20.22
N PRO A 21 -9.00 7.04 21.41
CA PRO A 21 -7.83 7.10 22.27
C PRO A 21 -7.39 5.71 22.77
N GLN A 22 -8.27 4.72 22.76
CA GLN A 22 -7.95 3.33 23.12
C GLN A 22 -7.21 2.59 21.98
N GLN A 23 -7.00 3.23 20.82
CA GLN A 23 -6.35 2.66 19.64
C GLN A 23 -6.96 1.33 19.19
N ARG A 24 -8.29 1.22 19.25
CA ARG A 24 -9.06 0.06 18.81
C ARG A 24 -10.05 0.47 17.74
N GLY A 25 -10.16 -0.36 16.69
CA GLY A 25 -11.08 -0.13 15.57
C GLY A 25 -10.80 -1.06 14.41
N THR A 26 -11.56 -0.87 13.34
CA THR A 26 -11.42 -1.62 12.08
C THR A 26 -10.49 -0.96 11.08
N LYS A 27 -10.06 0.27 11.36
CA LYS A 27 -9.12 1.03 10.54
C LYS A 27 -8.06 1.65 11.44
N ALA A 28 -6.82 1.69 10.93
CA ALA A 28 -5.71 2.33 11.61
C ALA A 28 -4.91 3.18 10.61
N ALA A 29 -4.34 4.26 11.09
CA ALA A 29 -3.41 5.09 10.34
C ALA A 29 -2.20 5.42 11.21
N VAL A 30 -1.03 5.50 10.59
CA VAL A 30 0.19 5.99 11.22
C VAL A 30 0.56 7.31 10.55
N SER A 31 0.67 8.36 11.34
CA SER A 31 1.01 9.70 10.84
C SER A 31 2.49 9.98 11.09
N PHE A 32 3.23 10.24 10.01
CA PHE A 32 4.63 10.64 10.06
C PHE A 32 4.75 12.11 9.62
N ARG A 33 5.24 12.96 10.52
CA ARG A 33 5.57 14.34 10.19
C ARG A 33 7.09 14.48 10.18
N ARG A 34 7.64 14.81 9.03
CA ARG A 34 9.09 14.97 8.81
C ARG A 34 9.36 16.18 7.93
N THR A 35 10.40 16.93 8.27
CA THR A 35 10.95 17.95 7.40
C THR A 35 12.08 17.31 6.60
N VAL A 36 11.98 17.34 5.28
CA VAL A 36 13.01 16.82 4.38
C VAL A 36 13.79 18.01 3.86
N PRO A 37 15.11 18.13 4.15
CA PRO A 37 15.93 19.22 3.64
C PRO A 37 16.09 19.12 2.12
N ALA A 38 16.50 20.22 1.49
CA ALA A 38 16.77 20.24 0.05
C ALA A 38 17.84 19.20 -0.31
N GLY A 39 17.56 18.36 -1.32
CA GLY A 39 18.43 17.25 -1.73
C GLY A 39 18.51 16.07 -0.77
N GLY A 40 17.77 16.11 0.34
CA GLY A 40 17.70 15.01 1.31
C GLY A 40 16.56 14.04 1.03
N GLU A 41 16.60 12.89 1.68
CA GLU A 41 15.53 11.89 1.64
C GLU A 41 15.19 11.39 3.04
N VAL A 42 13.98 10.85 3.20
CA VAL A 42 13.55 10.15 4.41
C VAL A 42 12.89 8.84 4.01
N SER A 43 13.45 7.73 4.48
CA SER A 43 12.90 6.40 4.30
C SER A 43 12.10 5.97 5.51
N ILE A 44 10.87 5.51 5.28
CA ILE A 44 10.00 4.94 6.32
C ILE A 44 9.78 3.47 6.01
N ARG A 45 10.23 2.59 6.90
CA ARG A 45 10.07 1.15 6.76
C ARG A 45 8.83 0.70 7.50
N LEU A 46 7.94 -0.01 6.80
CA LEU A 46 6.71 -0.54 7.35
C LEU A 46 6.63 -2.05 7.10
N ARG A 47 6.13 -2.77 8.10
CA ARG A 47 5.86 -4.20 7.96
C ARG A 47 4.51 -4.54 8.57
N LEU A 48 3.62 -5.12 7.77
CA LEU A 48 2.39 -5.72 8.24
C LEU A 48 2.61 -7.21 8.51
N SER A 49 2.30 -7.68 9.71
CA SER A 49 2.46 -9.07 10.10
C SER A 49 1.24 -9.57 10.88
N LYS A 50 0.77 -10.77 10.57
CA LYS A 50 -0.30 -11.44 11.33
C LYS A 50 0.15 -11.83 12.74
N GLN A 51 1.42 -12.18 12.90
CA GLN A 51 1.97 -12.62 14.18
C GLN A 51 2.87 -11.53 14.76
N ARG A 52 2.73 -11.30 16.07
CA ARG A 52 3.67 -10.47 16.82
C ARG A 52 5.03 -11.21 16.82
N ARG A 53 6.00 -10.69 16.09
CA ARG A 53 7.36 -11.22 16.16
C ARG A 53 7.97 -10.88 17.52
N GLY A 54 8.62 -11.86 18.16
CA GLY A 54 9.35 -11.64 19.40
C GLY A 54 10.52 -10.65 19.22
N ALA A 55 11.49 -10.67 20.08
CA ALA A 55 12.61 -9.71 20.18
C ALA A 55 13.56 -9.64 18.95
N SER A 56 13.30 -10.34 17.85
CA SER A 56 14.10 -10.24 16.62
C SER A 56 13.76 -8.97 15.84
N ASP A 57 14.76 -8.36 15.22
CA ASP A 57 14.58 -7.22 14.32
C ASP A 57 13.53 -7.52 13.24
N PRO A 58 12.41 -6.77 13.19
CA PRO A 58 11.34 -7.02 12.24
C PRO A 58 11.73 -6.71 10.79
N PHE A 59 12.85 -6.01 10.58
CA PHE A 59 13.33 -5.58 9.26
C PHE A 59 14.58 -6.30 8.78
N LYS A 60 15.05 -7.32 9.52
CA LYS A 60 16.28 -8.05 9.20
C LYS A 60 16.33 -8.60 7.78
N ASP A 61 15.18 -9.02 7.24
CA ASP A 61 15.02 -9.61 5.91
C ASP A 61 14.41 -8.65 4.88
N LEU A 62 14.35 -7.34 5.20
CA LEU A 62 13.63 -6.36 4.37
C LEU A 62 14.22 -6.28 2.96
N GLU A 63 15.52 -6.05 2.86
CA GLU A 63 16.21 -5.87 1.58
C GLU A 63 16.07 -7.14 0.70
N SER A 64 16.33 -8.31 1.27
CA SER A 64 16.20 -9.57 0.52
C SER A 64 14.77 -9.85 0.05
N VAL A 65 13.76 -9.43 0.81
CA VAL A 65 12.35 -9.53 0.41
C VAL A 65 12.06 -8.60 -0.76
N PHE A 66 12.56 -7.35 -0.72
CA PHE A 66 12.39 -6.40 -1.81
C PHE A 66 13.06 -6.88 -3.10
N GLU A 67 14.33 -7.29 -3.02
CA GLU A 67 15.09 -7.84 -4.15
C GLU A 67 14.36 -9.02 -4.78
N LYS A 68 13.85 -9.94 -3.96
CA LYS A 68 13.10 -11.09 -4.45
C LYS A 68 11.80 -10.68 -5.15
N ARG A 69 11.03 -9.75 -4.57
CA ARG A 69 9.77 -9.26 -5.18
C ARG A 69 10.03 -8.52 -6.48
N GLU A 70 11.10 -7.75 -6.54
CA GLU A 70 11.51 -7.07 -7.76
C GLU A 70 11.91 -8.06 -8.86
N ALA A 71 12.70 -9.07 -8.53
CA ALA A 71 13.10 -10.11 -9.47
C ALA A 71 11.89 -10.87 -10.02
N GLU A 72 10.96 -11.28 -9.16
CA GLU A 72 9.73 -11.97 -9.57
C GLU A 72 8.83 -11.08 -10.46
N ALA A 73 8.72 -9.79 -10.16
CA ALA A 73 7.99 -8.86 -11.01
C ALA A 73 8.67 -8.68 -12.37
N ASN A 74 10.00 -8.59 -12.37
CA ASN A 74 10.77 -8.47 -13.61
C ASN A 74 10.59 -9.72 -14.51
N GLU A 75 10.65 -10.91 -13.92
CA GLU A 75 10.40 -12.17 -14.63
C GLU A 75 8.98 -12.20 -15.22
N PHE A 76 7.98 -11.86 -14.43
CA PHE A 76 6.58 -11.82 -14.86
C PHE A 76 6.37 -10.88 -16.05
N TYR A 77 6.80 -9.63 -15.95
CA TYR A 77 6.61 -8.66 -17.02
C TYR A 77 7.46 -8.97 -18.27
N HIS A 78 8.65 -9.52 -18.08
CA HIS A 78 9.48 -9.98 -19.20
C HIS A 78 8.78 -11.11 -19.97
N GLY A 79 8.15 -12.05 -19.27
CA GLY A 79 7.39 -13.13 -19.90
C GLY A 79 6.16 -12.68 -20.72
N LEU A 80 5.62 -11.50 -20.40
CA LEU A 80 4.49 -10.91 -21.14
C LEU A 80 4.93 -10.01 -22.31
N SER A 81 6.19 -9.64 -22.37
CA SER A 81 6.69 -8.68 -23.36
C SER A 81 7.02 -9.38 -24.68
N PRO A 82 6.52 -8.88 -25.84
CA PRO A 82 6.94 -9.37 -27.14
C PRO A 82 8.46 -9.19 -27.35
N ALA A 83 9.04 -10.09 -28.11
CA ALA A 83 10.44 -9.96 -28.51
C ALA A 83 10.67 -8.67 -29.34
N GLY A 84 11.78 -7.98 -29.08
CA GLY A 84 12.18 -6.82 -29.87
C GLY A 84 11.61 -5.48 -29.43
N LEU A 85 10.93 -5.40 -28.26
CA LEU A 85 10.56 -4.12 -27.69
C LEU A 85 11.81 -3.32 -27.28
N SER A 86 11.78 -2.00 -27.52
CA SER A 86 12.75 -1.09 -26.91
C SER A 86 12.56 -1.04 -25.39
N ALA A 87 13.59 -0.64 -24.65
CA ALA A 87 13.51 -0.50 -23.19
C ALA A 87 12.39 0.47 -22.77
N ASP A 88 12.21 1.57 -23.50
CA ASP A 88 11.16 2.53 -23.26
C ASP A 88 9.77 1.93 -23.49
N ALA A 89 9.55 1.26 -24.62
CA ALA A 89 8.28 0.60 -24.91
C ALA A 89 7.95 -0.51 -23.90
N ALA A 90 8.93 -1.28 -23.45
CA ALA A 90 8.76 -2.28 -22.40
C ALA A 90 8.37 -1.64 -21.06
N ASN A 91 8.95 -0.49 -20.71
CA ASN A 91 8.58 0.25 -19.52
C ASN A 91 7.15 0.81 -19.57
N VAL A 92 6.75 1.37 -20.70
CA VAL A 92 5.36 1.85 -20.94
C VAL A 92 4.37 0.70 -20.80
N GLN A 93 4.66 -0.46 -21.43
CA GLN A 93 3.81 -1.65 -21.32
C GLN A 93 3.72 -2.13 -19.86
N ARG A 94 4.84 -2.20 -19.15
CA ARG A 94 4.87 -2.58 -17.74
C ARG A 94 4.02 -1.68 -16.88
N GLN A 95 4.11 -0.35 -17.04
CA GLN A 95 3.30 0.61 -16.31
C GLN A 95 1.81 0.46 -16.62
N ALA A 96 1.45 0.22 -17.87
CA ALA A 96 0.07 -0.03 -18.28
C ALA A 96 -0.52 -1.28 -17.60
N PHE A 97 0.20 -2.39 -17.62
CA PHE A 97 -0.21 -3.62 -16.92
C PHE A 97 -0.31 -3.43 -15.40
N ALA A 98 0.68 -2.78 -14.80
CA ALA A 98 0.65 -2.48 -13.37
C ALA A 98 -0.56 -1.61 -13.00
N GLY A 99 -0.86 -0.60 -13.81
CA GLY A 99 -2.04 0.26 -13.64
C GLY A 99 -3.35 -0.53 -13.70
N MET A 100 -3.48 -1.45 -14.66
CA MET A 100 -4.66 -2.31 -14.78
C MET A 100 -4.83 -3.26 -13.58
N LEU A 101 -3.74 -3.84 -13.08
CA LEU A 101 -3.77 -4.71 -11.90
C LEU A 101 -4.15 -3.94 -10.63
N TRP A 102 -3.61 -2.74 -10.44
CA TRP A 102 -3.90 -1.88 -9.29
C TRP A 102 -5.31 -1.29 -9.32
N SER A 103 -5.86 -1.00 -10.48
CA SER A 103 -7.21 -0.45 -10.63
C SER A 103 -8.31 -1.51 -10.61
N LYS A 104 -7.95 -2.80 -10.67
CA LYS A 104 -8.91 -3.88 -10.58
C LYS A 104 -9.53 -3.95 -9.18
N GLN A 105 -10.80 -3.60 -9.09
CA GLN A 105 -11.56 -3.63 -7.85
C GLN A 105 -12.61 -4.74 -7.91
N PHE A 106 -12.78 -5.44 -6.78
CA PHE A 106 -13.89 -6.35 -6.61
C PHE A 106 -15.14 -5.54 -6.29
N TYR A 107 -16.11 -5.57 -7.20
CA TYR A 107 -17.41 -4.98 -6.97
C TYR A 107 -18.35 -6.03 -6.38
N HIS A 108 -18.56 -5.94 -5.06
CA HIS A 108 -19.47 -6.85 -4.36
C HIS A 108 -20.91 -6.37 -4.55
N TYR A 109 -21.56 -6.91 -5.58
CA TYR A 109 -22.95 -6.66 -5.88
C TYR A 109 -23.70 -7.97 -5.99
N VAL A 110 -24.49 -8.27 -4.96
CA VAL A 110 -25.27 -9.50 -4.89
C VAL A 110 -26.66 -9.21 -5.45
N VAL A 111 -26.86 -9.53 -6.74
CA VAL A 111 -28.09 -9.24 -7.48
C VAL A 111 -29.33 -9.78 -6.75
N ARG A 112 -29.26 -10.96 -6.17
CA ARG A 112 -30.36 -11.56 -5.40
C ARG A 112 -30.77 -10.70 -4.21
N GLU A 113 -29.82 -10.17 -3.47
CA GLU A 113 -30.08 -9.31 -2.31
C GLU A 113 -30.66 -7.97 -2.77
N TRP A 114 -30.13 -7.42 -3.85
CA TRP A 114 -30.62 -6.18 -4.43
C TRP A 114 -32.08 -6.29 -4.94
N LEU A 115 -32.44 -7.42 -5.56
CA LEU A 115 -33.81 -7.67 -6.03
C LEU A 115 -34.79 -7.99 -4.91
N ALA A 116 -34.31 -8.46 -3.77
CA ALA A 116 -35.16 -8.76 -2.61
C ALA A 116 -35.48 -7.53 -1.74
N GLY A 117 -34.80 -6.39 -1.92
CA GLY A 117 -35.01 -5.12 -1.19
C GLY A 117 -34.20 -5.05 0.09
#